data_af187a8a28817e83396904fa574d6333
#
_entry.id   af187a8a28817e83396904fa574d6333
#
_cell.length_a   1.000
_cell.length_b   1.000
_cell.length_c   1.000
_cell.angle_alpha   90.00
_cell.angle_beta   90.00
_cell.angle_gamma   90.00
#
_symmetry.space_group_name_H-M   'P 1'
#
loop_
_entity.id
_entity.type
_entity.pdbx_description
1 polymer ?
#
loop_
_entity_poly.entity_id
_entity_poly.type
_entity_poly.pdbx_seq_one_letter_code
_entity_poly.pdbx_strand_id
1 'polypeptide(L)'
;MFRDHKGMMELMEEGRPERPLSFWKIIFEVMREALPFVLVTSSIQIISLIDQETFQRFVPIFTTYSFEEGKELITLFGFNANKIIMIVISLAMSISTAALPLLAAHYSVNDREEVKRVIANNLGLFAYIMIPASVGMAIVSEPIYNVFYSPDPTGTYLLIVSCIMCVFLGLFVTFTYILQSMEQHIIAIKALGFTVIIKLLWQPMMMYFLGGAGPLIASSVAFFVATLYMCRHVLRLTRFDLNYVLKKFGQVILASFAMAVTSAITLFAIKQIMPIGGKVRALIAVALVGLVGVATYGLITLKNRLADEMLGARIGGIRRKLRMK
;
A
#
# COMPACT_ATOMS: atom_id res chain seq x y z
N MET A 1 -32.91 12.32 -4.43
CA MET A 1 -32.28 11.95 -5.68
C MET A 1 -33.29 11.77 -6.85
N PHE A 2 -34.40 12.48 -6.86
CA PHE A 2 -35.45 12.38 -7.91
C PHE A 2 -36.13 13.75 -8.14
N ARG A 3 -35.33 14.80 -8.37
CA ARG A 3 -35.95 16.15 -8.50
C ARG A 3 -35.44 16.96 -9.70
N ASP A 4 -34.77 16.32 -10.67
CA ASP A 4 -34.31 17.04 -11.88
C ASP A 4 -34.67 16.31 -13.19
N HIS A 5 -35.91 15.81 -13.23
CA HIS A 5 -36.44 15.19 -14.46
C HIS A 5 -36.63 16.22 -15.58
N LYS A 6 -36.86 17.51 -15.25
CA LYS A 6 -37.00 18.59 -16.24
C LYS A 6 -35.68 18.96 -16.88
N GLY A 7 -34.61 19.12 -16.08
CA GLY A 7 -33.28 19.42 -16.62
C GLY A 7 -32.70 18.30 -17.49
N MET A 8 -33.04 17.05 -17.18
CA MET A 8 -32.61 15.91 -17.98
C MET A 8 -33.41 15.78 -19.30
N MET A 9 -34.68 16.19 -19.33
CA MET A 9 -35.46 16.27 -20.57
C MET A 9 -35.01 17.44 -21.47
N GLU A 10 -34.69 18.61 -20.91
CA GLU A 10 -34.13 19.74 -21.67
C GLU A 10 -32.76 19.39 -22.28
N LEU A 11 -31.88 18.69 -21.54
CA LEU A 11 -30.62 18.20 -22.08
C LEU A 11 -30.78 17.12 -23.16
N MET A 12 -31.84 16.32 -23.11
CA MET A 12 -32.17 15.33 -24.15
C MET A 12 -32.76 15.98 -25.40
N GLU A 13 -33.51 17.09 -25.26
CA GLU A 13 -34.06 17.86 -26.40
C GLU A 13 -33.02 18.74 -27.11
N GLU A 14 -32.02 19.25 -26.38
CA GLU A 14 -30.88 19.98 -26.95
C GLU A 14 -29.80 19.06 -27.54
N GLY A 15 -29.81 17.77 -27.20
CA GLY A 15 -28.89 16.76 -27.73
C GLY A 15 -29.06 16.60 -29.24
N ARG A 16 -28.07 17.00 -30.04
CA ARG A 16 -28.05 16.69 -31.48
C ARG A 16 -28.13 15.16 -31.63
N PRO A 17 -28.96 14.64 -32.56
CA PRO A 17 -29.02 13.20 -32.81
C PRO A 17 -27.62 12.74 -33.26
N GLU A 18 -26.92 12.08 -32.35
CA GLU A 18 -25.64 11.43 -32.66
C GLU A 18 -25.90 10.37 -33.72
N ARG A 19 -25.02 10.31 -34.70
CA ARG A 19 -25.05 9.21 -35.68
C ARG A 19 -24.94 7.91 -34.92
N PRO A 20 -25.77 6.88 -35.17
CA PRO A 20 -25.70 5.62 -34.49
C PRO A 20 -24.30 5.02 -34.69
N LEU A 21 -23.51 5.05 -33.63
CA LEU A 21 -22.19 4.44 -33.63
C LEU A 21 -22.39 2.91 -33.77
N SER A 22 -21.61 2.28 -34.65
CA SER A 22 -21.60 0.83 -34.75
C SER A 22 -21.27 0.23 -33.38
N PHE A 23 -22.00 -0.80 -32.95
CA PHE A 23 -21.81 -1.53 -31.70
C PHE A 23 -20.34 -1.91 -31.47
N TRP A 24 -19.65 -2.36 -32.50
CA TRP A 24 -18.23 -2.71 -32.44
C TRP A 24 -17.32 -1.50 -32.21
N LYS A 25 -17.68 -0.34 -32.73
CA LYS A 25 -16.93 0.89 -32.51
C LYS A 25 -17.03 1.35 -31.06
N ILE A 26 -18.22 1.26 -30.48
CA ILE A 26 -18.44 1.58 -29.05
C ILE A 26 -17.65 0.61 -28.17
N ILE A 27 -17.71 -0.70 -28.45
CA ILE A 27 -16.93 -1.70 -27.69
C ILE A 27 -15.43 -1.40 -27.78
N PHE A 28 -14.91 -1.09 -28.97
CA PHE A 28 -13.49 -0.82 -29.14
C PHE A 28 -13.06 0.46 -28.39
N GLU A 29 -13.90 1.48 -28.40
CA GLU A 29 -13.65 2.73 -27.69
C GLU A 29 -13.64 2.53 -26.16
N VAL A 30 -14.65 1.83 -25.65
CA VAL A 30 -14.72 1.44 -24.23
C VAL A 30 -13.53 0.56 -23.83
N MET A 31 -13.18 -0.43 -24.65
CA MET A 31 -12.01 -1.27 -24.41
C MET A 31 -10.70 -0.48 -24.38
N ARG A 32 -10.55 0.47 -25.29
CA ARG A 32 -9.36 1.32 -25.39
C ARG A 32 -9.19 2.20 -24.13
N GLU A 33 -10.29 2.70 -23.57
CA GLU A 33 -10.26 3.50 -22.34
C GLU A 33 -10.13 2.63 -21.09
N ALA A 34 -10.82 1.49 -21.04
CA ALA A 34 -10.82 0.60 -19.88
C ALA A 34 -9.52 -0.19 -19.73
N LEU A 35 -8.87 -0.61 -20.83
CA LEU A 35 -7.68 -1.47 -20.81
C LEU A 35 -6.53 -0.89 -19.96
N PRO A 36 -6.14 0.38 -20.12
CA PRO A 36 -5.11 0.99 -19.27
C PRO A 36 -5.46 0.94 -17.79
N PHE A 37 -6.72 1.21 -17.45
CA PHE A 37 -7.18 1.16 -16.07
C PHE A 37 -7.12 -0.26 -15.49
N VAL A 38 -7.60 -1.26 -16.25
CA VAL A 38 -7.57 -2.67 -15.85
C VAL A 38 -6.14 -3.17 -15.66
N LEU A 39 -5.22 -2.87 -16.59
CA LEU A 39 -3.81 -3.27 -16.47
C LEU A 39 -3.16 -2.70 -15.21
N VAL A 40 -3.44 -1.43 -14.91
CA VAL A 40 -2.85 -0.77 -13.74
C VAL A 40 -3.46 -1.30 -12.44
N THR A 41 -4.77 -1.51 -12.36
CA THR A 41 -5.41 -2.09 -11.18
C THR A 41 -5.04 -3.55 -10.94
N SER A 42 -4.76 -4.29 -12.01
CA SER A 42 -4.31 -5.69 -11.96
C SER A 42 -2.79 -5.83 -11.74
N SER A 43 -2.06 -4.73 -11.58
CA SER A 43 -0.59 -4.77 -11.46
C SER A 43 -0.09 -5.66 -10.32
N ILE A 44 -0.78 -5.67 -9.18
CA ILE A 44 -0.43 -6.49 -8.01
C ILE A 44 -0.54 -7.97 -8.37
N GLN A 45 -1.62 -8.37 -9.03
CA GLN A 45 -1.86 -9.75 -9.45
C GLN A 45 -0.85 -10.20 -10.51
N ILE A 46 -0.55 -9.34 -11.49
CA ILE A 46 0.45 -9.62 -12.52
C ILE A 46 1.83 -9.88 -11.90
N ILE A 47 2.24 -9.04 -10.95
CA ILE A 47 3.53 -9.20 -10.27
C ILE A 47 3.54 -10.46 -9.40
N SER A 48 2.43 -10.78 -8.73
CA SER A 48 2.30 -12.01 -7.95
C SER A 48 2.39 -13.27 -8.82
N LEU A 49 1.78 -13.26 -10.01
CA LEU A 49 1.90 -14.37 -10.98
C LEU A 49 3.34 -14.52 -11.48
N ILE A 50 4.02 -13.40 -11.78
CA ILE A 50 5.43 -13.42 -12.16
C ILE A 50 6.28 -14.02 -11.03
N ASP A 51 5.99 -13.68 -9.77
CA ASP A 51 6.68 -14.28 -8.63
C ASP A 51 6.55 -15.80 -8.58
N GLN A 52 5.34 -16.29 -8.71
CA GLN A 52 5.07 -17.73 -8.63
C GLN A 52 5.77 -18.49 -9.75
N GLU A 53 5.65 -18.02 -10.99
CA GLU A 53 6.22 -18.68 -12.17
C GLU A 53 7.77 -18.59 -12.18
N THR A 54 8.32 -17.42 -11.92
CA THR A 54 9.77 -17.22 -11.99
C THR A 54 10.49 -17.83 -10.79
N PHE A 55 9.89 -17.80 -9.60
CA PHE A 55 10.49 -18.41 -8.42
C PHE A 55 10.64 -19.92 -8.58
N GLN A 56 9.59 -20.62 -9.03
CA GLN A 56 9.66 -22.07 -9.24
C GLN A 56 10.76 -22.46 -10.24
N ARG A 57 10.94 -21.67 -11.30
CA ARG A 57 11.97 -21.93 -12.31
C ARG A 57 13.38 -21.60 -11.82
N PHE A 58 13.51 -20.58 -10.99
CA PHE A 58 14.81 -20.06 -10.56
C PHE A 58 15.36 -20.75 -9.30
N VAL A 59 14.48 -21.33 -8.44
CA VAL A 59 14.90 -22.04 -7.22
C VAL A 59 15.99 -23.06 -7.49
N PRO A 60 15.83 -24.04 -8.39
CA PRO A 60 16.84 -25.08 -8.58
C PRO A 60 18.12 -24.58 -9.28
N ILE A 61 18.08 -23.39 -9.87
CA ILE A 61 19.22 -22.81 -10.62
C ILE A 61 20.07 -21.90 -9.72
N PHE A 62 19.42 -21.08 -8.88
CA PHE A 62 20.08 -19.99 -8.15
C PHE A 62 20.13 -20.22 -6.62
N THR A 63 19.52 -21.28 -6.13
CA THR A 63 19.51 -21.60 -4.69
C THR A 63 19.91 -23.05 -4.44
N THR A 64 20.19 -23.37 -3.18
CA THR A 64 20.47 -24.76 -2.75
C THR A 64 19.19 -25.55 -2.43
N TYR A 65 18.02 -24.94 -2.58
CA TYR A 65 16.73 -25.57 -2.30
C TYR A 65 16.31 -26.53 -3.42
N SER A 66 15.71 -27.65 -3.02
CA SER A 66 15.04 -28.57 -3.94
C SER A 66 13.77 -27.97 -4.50
N PHE A 67 13.21 -28.58 -5.52
CA PHE A 67 11.95 -28.12 -6.12
C PHE A 67 10.77 -28.18 -5.13
N GLU A 68 10.74 -29.17 -4.24
CA GLU A 68 9.68 -29.27 -3.23
C GLU A 68 9.81 -28.21 -2.13
N GLU A 69 11.03 -27.95 -1.64
CA GLU A 69 11.29 -26.84 -0.72
C GLU A 69 10.93 -25.48 -1.36
N GLY A 70 11.16 -25.35 -2.65
CA GLY A 70 10.74 -24.17 -3.41
C GLY A 70 9.22 -23.96 -3.40
N LYS A 71 8.43 -25.02 -3.57
CA LYS A 71 6.96 -24.97 -3.46
C LYS A 71 6.50 -24.58 -2.07
N GLU A 72 7.14 -25.10 -1.04
CA GLU A 72 6.85 -24.74 0.34
C GLU A 72 7.12 -23.25 0.59
N LEU A 73 8.26 -22.75 0.15
CA LEU A 73 8.60 -21.33 0.26
C LEU A 73 7.59 -20.42 -0.47
N ILE A 74 7.10 -20.80 -1.66
CA ILE A 74 6.03 -20.07 -2.34
C ILE A 74 4.76 -20.04 -1.48
N THR A 75 4.42 -21.15 -0.85
CA THR A 75 3.26 -21.21 0.04
C THR A 75 3.43 -20.22 1.21
N LEU A 76 4.62 -20.16 1.79
CA LEU A 76 4.91 -19.30 2.93
C LEU A 76 4.86 -17.80 2.56
N PHE A 77 5.55 -17.36 1.50
CA PHE A 77 5.58 -15.94 1.15
C PHE A 77 4.47 -15.53 0.18
N GLY A 78 4.19 -16.32 -0.84
CA GLY A 78 3.24 -15.99 -1.90
C GLY A 78 1.78 -16.10 -1.47
N PHE A 79 1.48 -16.99 -0.54
CA PHE A 79 0.12 -17.18 -0.05
C PHE A 79 -0.06 -16.75 1.40
N ASN A 80 0.72 -17.30 2.34
CA ASN A 80 0.49 -17.06 3.77
C ASN A 80 0.84 -15.64 4.18
N ALA A 81 2.08 -15.21 3.98
CA ALA A 81 2.50 -13.86 4.31
C ALA A 81 1.74 -12.82 3.48
N ASN A 82 1.51 -13.09 2.19
CA ASN A 82 0.79 -12.18 1.31
C ASN A 82 -0.65 -11.91 1.78
N LYS A 83 -1.40 -12.93 2.24
CA LYS A 83 -2.75 -12.72 2.79
C LYS A 83 -2.74 -11.82 4.03
N ILE A 84 -1.74 -11.94 4.88
CA ILE A 84 -1.62 -11.11 6.08
C ILE A 84 -1.28 -9.66 5.70
N ILE A 85 -0.31 -9.43 4.82
CA ILE A 85 0.06 -8.06 4.41
C ILE A 85 -1.03 -7.37 3.59
N MET A 86 -1.89 -8.13 2.87
CA MET A 86 -3.01 -7.55 2.14
C MET A 86 -4.00 -6.81 3.07
N ILE A 87 -4.07 -7.16 4.35
CA ILE A 87 -4.84 -6.41 5.35
C ILE A 87 -4.28 -4.99 5.46
N VAL A 88 -2.96 -4.84 5.52
CA VAL A 88 -2.29 -3.53 5.60
C VAL A 88 -2.39 -2.78 4.27
N ILE A 89 -2.18 -3.46 3.13
CA ILE A 89 -2.29 -2.86 1.79
C ILE A 89 -3.69 -2.32 1.53
N SER A 90 -4.74 -2.99 2.03
CA SER A 90 -6.12 -2.53 1.87
C SER A 90 -6.36 -1.13 2.47
N LEU A 91 -5.60 -0.76 3.51
CA LEU A 91 -5.65 0.59 4.08
C LEU A 91 -5.12 1.63 3.09
N ALA A 92 -3.98 1.36 2.43
CA ALA A 92 -3.42 2.23 1.41
C ALA A 92 -4.39 2.39 0.23
N MET A 93 -4.98 1.29 -0.23
CA MET A 93 -5.98 1.31 -1.30
C MET A 93 -7.19 2.17 -0.91
N SER A 94 -7.70 2.00 0.30
CA SER A 94 -8.87 2.76 0.79
C SER A 94 -8.60 4.26 0.86
N ILE A 95 -7.42 4.67 1.34
CA ILE A 95 -7.01 6.08 1.40
C ILE A 95 -6.93 6.65 -0.02
N SER A 96 -6.29 5.92 -0.93
CA SER A 96 -6.05 6.39 -2.30
C SER A 96 -7.32 6.44 -3.13
N THR A 97 -8.21 5.45 -3.01
CA THR A 97 -9.50 5.43 -3.70
C THR A 97 -10.44 6.53 -3.20
N ALA A 98 -10.40 6.87 -1.91
CA ALA A 98 -11.19 7.96 -1.35
C ALA A 98 -10.74 9.34 -1.89
N ALA A 99 -9.45 9.52 -2.18
CA ALA A 99 -8.91 10.76 -2.74
C ALA A 99 -9.10 10.89 -4.26
N LEU A 100 -9.32 9.77 -4.97
CA LEU A 100 -9.41 9.72 -6.43
C LEU A 100 -10.47 10.68 -7.02
N PRO A 101 -11.75 10.66 -6.60
CA PRO A 101 -12.76 11.55 -7.18
C PRO A 101 -12.50 13.03 -6.87
N LEU A 102 -11.96 13.33 -5.69
CA LEU A 102 -11.63 14.70 -5.30
C LEU A 102 -10.48 15.25 -6.16
N LEU A 103 -9.43 14.45 -6.36
CA LEU A 103 -8.30 14.83 -7.20
C LEU A 103 -8.72 14.99 -8.67
N ALA A 104 -9.55 14.10 -9.20
CA ALA A 104 -10.07 14.18 -10.56
C ALA A 104 -10.92 15.44 -10.77
N ALA A 105 -11.79 15.79 -9.81
CA ALA A 105 -12.63 16.98 -9.88
C ALA A 105 -11.79 18.27 -9.94
N HIS A 106 -10.78 18.44 -9.08
CA HIS A 106 -9.92 19.63 -9.10
C HIS A 106 -8.99 19.66 -10.32
N TYR A 107 -8.53 18.48 -10.78
CA TYR A 107 -7.70 18.39 -11.97
C TYR A 107 -8.46 18.79 -13.25
N SER A 108 -9.72 18.38 -13.40
CA SER A 108 -10.57 18.70 -14.57
C SER A 108 -10.86 20.20 -14.73
N VAL A 109 -10.98 20.93 -13.60
CA VAL A 109 -11.19 22.39 -13.62
C VAL A 109 -9.87 23.19 -13.55
N ASN A 110 -8.72 22.51 -13.67
CA ASN A 110 -7.36 23.10 -13.63
C ASN A 110 -7.06 23.89 -12.33
N ASP A 111 -7.67 23.50 -11.21
CA ASP A 111 -7.40 24.06 -9.88
C ASP A 111 -6.09 23.50 -9.31
N ARG A 112 -4.99 24.11 -9.74
CA ARG A 112 -3.64 23.59 -9.44
C ARG A 112 -3.30 23.61 -7.96
N GLU A 113 -3.79 24.57 -7.19
CA GLU A 113 -3.46 24.65 -5.76
C GLU A 113 -4.15 23.56 -4.96
N GLU A 114 -5.43 23.29 -5.24
CA GLU A 114 -6.14 22.17 -4.61
C GLU A 114 -5.58 20.82 -5.04
N VAL A 115 -5.18 20.64 -6.30
CA VAL A 115 -4.50 19.42 -6.77
C VAL A 115 -3.23 19.17 -5.96
N LYS A 116 -2.36 20.16 -5.75
CA LYS A 116 -1.16 20.05 -4.92
C LYS A 116 -1.49 19.66 -3.49
N ARG A 117 -2.50 20.31 -2.91
CA ARG A 117 -2.94 20.09 -1.54
C ARG A 117 -3.48 18.67 -1.35
N VAL A 118 -4.33 18.20 -2.27
CA VAL A 118 -4.91 16.86 -2.22
C VAL A 118 -3.84 15.78 -2.34
N ILE A 119 -2.86 15.94 -3.26
CA ILE A 119 -1.74 15.02 -3.41
C ILE A 119 -0.90 14.97 -2.12
N ALA A 120 -0.50 16.12 -1.59
CA ALA A 120 0.32 16.19 -0.40
C ALA A 120 -0.38 15.58 0.84
N ASN A 121 -1.68 15.87 1.00
CA ASN A 121 -2.49 15.31 2.08
C ASN A 121 -2.68 13.79 1.92
N ASN A 122 -2.92 13.29 0.70
CA ASN A 122 -3.06 11.86 0.43
C ASN A 122 -1.77 11.09 0.77
N LEU A 123 -0.61 11.59 0.33
CA LEU A 123 0.70 11.02 0.65
C LEU A 123 1.01 11.12 2.15
N GLY A 124 0.66 12.24 2.79
CA GLY A 124 0.81 12.41 4.24
C GLY A 124 -0.05 11.41 5.03
N LEU A 125 -1.32 11.25 4.65
CA LEU A 125 -2.24 10.30 5.27
C LEU A 125 -1.82 8.84 5.01
N PHE A 126 -1.34 8.55 3.79
CA PHE A 126 -0.72 7.27 3.48
C PHE A 126 0.42 6.95 4.46
N ALA A 127 1.39 7.84 4.61
CA ALA A 127 2.51 7.65 5.52
C ALA A 127 2.03 7.45 6.97
N TYR A 128 1.10 8.30 7.41
CA TYR A 128 0.55 8.32 8.76
C TYR A 128 -0.08 6.98 9.18
N ILE A 129 -0.68 6.26 8.24
CA ILE A 129 -1.35 4.97 8.50
C ILE A 129 -0.47 3.78 8.11
N MET A 130 0.13 3.79 6.91
CA MET A 130 0.83 2.62 6.37
C MET A 130 2.13 2.31 7.08
N ILE A 131 2.93 3.34 7.41
CA ILE A 131 4.23 3.11 8.05
C ILE A 131 4.06 2.47 9.43
N PRO A 132 3.26 3.04 10.37
CA PRO A 132 3.07 2.40 11.67
C PRO A 132 2.34 1.05 11.57
N ALA A 133 1.39 0.87 10.64
CA ALA A 133 0.72 -0.40 10.45
C ALA A 133 1.69 -1.50 9.98
N SER A 134 2.57 -1.20 9.03
CA SER A 134 3.59 -2.13 8.54
C SER A 134 4.63 -2.45 9.61
N VAL A 135 5.12 -1.45 10.34
CA VAL A 135 6.07 -1.64 11.46
C VAL A 135 5.42 -2.46 12.59
N GLY A 136 4.19 -2.12 12.96
CA GLY A 136 3.44 -2.87 13.97
C GLY A 136 3.24 -4.33 13.57
N MET A 137 2.86 -4.58 12.30
CA MET A 137 2.72 -5.94 11.76
C MET A 137 4.03 -6.71 11.80
N ALA A 138 5.16 -6.08 11.48
CA ALA A 138 6.48 -6.71 11.56
C ALA A 138 6.86 -7.13 12.98
N ILE A 139 6.48 -6.35 13.99
CA ILE A 139 6.74 -6.67 15.41
C ILE A 139 5.88 -7.85 15.87
N VAL A 140 4.61 -7.86 15.51
CA VAL A 140 3.69 -8.95 15.88
C VAL A 140 3.68 -10.09 14.86
N SER A 141 4.67 -10.16 13.97
CA SER A 141 4.71 -11.16 12.87
C SER A 141 4.61 -12.60 13.38
N GLU A 142 5.35 -12.98 14.42
CA GLU A 142 5.29 -14.32 15.00
C GLU A 142 3.91 -14.65 15.62
N PRO A 143 3.37 -13.86 16.56
CA PRO A 143 2.07 -14.17 17.10
C PRO A 143 0.95 -14.08 16.05
N ILE A 144 0.99 -13.13 15.10
CA ILE A 144 -0.05 -13.06 14.08
C ILE A 144 0.05 -14.23 13.08
N TYR A 145 1.27 -14.66 12.74
CA TYR A 145 1.45 -15.86 11.91
C TYR A 145 0.86 -17.08 12.61
N ASN A 146 1.10 -17.25 13.92
CA ASN A 146 0.58 -18.36 14.73
C ASN A 146 -0.95 -18.32 14.93
N VAL A 147 -1.59 -17.16 14.78
CA VAL A 147 -3.06 -17.06 14.78
C VAL A 147 -3.65 -17.72 13.54
N PHE A 148 -3.08 -17.43 12.37
CA PHE A 148 -3.62 -17.88 11.09
C PHE A 148 -3.10 -19.25 10.66
N TYR A 149 -1.83 -19.55 10.96
CA TYR A 149 -1.13 -20.75 10.49
C TYR A 149 -0.47 -21.51 11.65
N SER A 150 0.16 -22.64 11.35
CA SER A 150 1.01 -23.32 12.30
C SER A 150 2.30 -22.51 12.56
N PRO A 151 2.88 -22.57 13.76
CA PRO A 151 4.15 -21.92 14.06
C PRO A 151 5.25 -22.33 13.08
N ASP A 152 5.80 -21.35 12.37
CA ASP A 152 6.85 -21.54 11.38
C ASP A 152 7.82 -20.35 11.42
N PRO A 153 9.09 -20.56 11.82
CA PRO A 153 10.10 -19.51 11.86
C PRO A 153 10.38 -18.92 10.48
N THR A 154 10.40 -19.74 9.42
CA THR A 154 10.62 -19.27 8.04
C THR A 154 9.46 -18.41 7.55
N GLY A 155 8.21 -18.85 7.78
CA GLY A 155 7.02 -18.09 7.43
C GLY A 155 6.95 -16.77 8.20
N THR A 156 7.33 -16.76 9.49
CA THR A 156 7.43 -15.53 10.30
C THR A 156 8.48 -14.56 9.74
N TYR A 157 9.67 -15.06 9.40
CA TYR A 157 10.73 -14.24 8.78
C TYR A 157 10.28 -13.66 7.44
N LEU A 158 9.67 -14.46 6.58
CA LEU A 158 9.15 -14.00 5.29
C LEU A 158 8.03 -12.97 5.44
N LEU A 159 7.21 -13.08 6.49
CA LEU A 159 6.21 -12.06 6.82
C LEU A 159 6.86 -10.73 7.22
N ILE A 160 7.93 -10.74 8.03
CA ILE A 160 8.68 -9.51 8.38
C ILE A 160 9.22 -8.84 7.11
N VAL A 161 9.85 -9.59 6.21
CA VAL A 161 10.37 -9.06 4.94
C VAL A 161 9.23 -8.52 4.08
N SER A 162 8.08 -9.22 4.07
CA SER A 162 6.88 -8.78 3.34
C SER A 162 6.32 -7.45 3.87
N CYS A 163 6.47 -7.15 5.17
CA CYS A 163 6.06 -5.87 5.73
C CYS A 163 6.88 -4.69 5.16
N ILE A 164 8.16 -4.90 4.86
CA ILE A 164 8.98 -3.88 4.17
C ILE A 164 8.47 -3.68 2.74
N MET A 165 8.26 -4.76 2.00
CA MET A 165 7.70 -4.72 0.65
C MET A 165 6.33 -4.02 0.63
N CYS A 166 5.50 -4.23 1.63
CA CYS A 166 4.17 -3.67 1.76
C CYS A 166 4.15 -2.13 1.70
N VAL A 167 5.13 -1.44 2.30
CA VAL A 167 5.23 0.02 2.27
C VAL A 167 5.51 0.52 0.84
N PHE A 168 6.44 -0.12 0.14
CA PHE A 168 6.78 0.26 -1.24
C PHE A 168 5.66 -0.07 -2.22
N LEU A 169 5.02 -1.23 -2.06
CA LEU A 169 3.83 -1.59 -2.83
C LEU A 169 2.69 -0.60 -2.58
N GLY A 170 2.42 -0.23 -1.34
CA GLY A 170 1.40 0.75 -1.00
C GLY A 170 1.67 2.13 -1.62
N LEU A 171 2.94 2.58 -1.62
CA LEU A 171 3.35 3.81 -2.32
C LEU A 171 3.13 3.70 -3.83
N PHE A 172 3.52 2.59 -4.44
CA PHE A 172 3.29 2.31 -5.86
C PHE A 172 1.80 2.42 -6.20
N VAL A 173 0.95 1.76 -5.41
CA VAL A 173 -0.51 1.81 -5.56
C VAL A 173 -1.04 3.23 -5.42
N THR A 174 -0.58 3.98 -4.41
CA THR A 174 -1.02 5.37 -4.18
C THR A 174 -0.67 6.28 -5.36
N PHE A 175 0.56 6.23 -5.87
CA PHE A 175 0.95 7.01 -7.05
C PHE A 175 0.21 6.56 -8.32
N THR A 176 -0.09 5.28 -8.43
CA THR A 176 -0.92 4.73 -9.50
C THR A 176 -2.31 5.37 -9.51
N TYR A 177 -2.98 5.46 -8.35
CA TYR A 177 -4.28 6.12 -8.24
C TYR A 177 -4.20 7.64 -8.50
N ILE A 178 -3.14 8.32 -8.03
CA ILE A 178 -2.91 9.73 -8.34
C ILE A 178 -2.81 9.96 -9.85
N LEU A 179 -2.02 9.14 -10.55
CA LEU A 179 -1.87 9.24 -12.01
C LEU A 179 -3.18 8.92 -12.75
N GLN A 180 -3.95 7.93 -12.28
CA GLN A 180 -5.27 7.61 -12.84
C GLN A 180 -6.25 8.77 -12.69
N SER A 181 -6.28 9.43 -11.52
CA SER A 181 -7.13 10.61 -11.28
C SER A 181 -6.81 11.79 -12.21
N MET A 182 -5.59 11.83 -12.74
CA MET A 182 -5.10 12.86 -13.65
C MET A 182 -5.09 12.40 -15.11
N GLU A 183 -5.74 11.26 -15.43
CA GLU A 183 -5.79 10.66 -16.77
C GLU A 183 -4.42 10.30 -17.35
N GLN A 184 -3.39 10.16 -16.50
CA GLN A 184 -2.01 9.84 -16.89
C GLN A 184 -1.73 8.32 -16.89
N HIS A 185 -2.64 7.53 -17.45
CA HIS A 185 -2.58 6.05 -17.44
C HIS A 185 -1.30 5.49 -18.08
N ILE A 186 -0.79 6.14 -19.14
CA ILE A 186 0.42 5.70 -19.85
C ILE A 186 1.63 5.70 -18.94
N ILE A 187 1.75 6.68 -18.03
CA ILE A 187 2.85 6.75 -17.08
C ILE A 187 2.78 5.59 -16.08
N ALA A 188 1.57 5.27 -15.60
CA ALA A 188 1.35 4.15 -14.70
C ALA A 188 1.66 2.80 -15.38
N ILE A 189 1.28 2.60 -16.65
CA ILE A 189 1.61 1.41 -17.44
C ILE A 189 3.13 1.29 -17.64
N LYS A 190 3.82 2.38 -17.97
CA LYS A 190 5.29 2.38 -18.07
C LYS A 190 5.94 2.03 -16.74
N ALA A 191 5.43 2.56 -15.61
CA ALA A 191 5.92 2.23 -14.28
C ALA A 191 5.75 0.73 -13.96
N LEU A 192 4.61 0.14 -14.33
CA LEU A 192 4.40 -1.30 -14.24
C LEU A 192 5.40 -2.09 -15.08
N GLY A 193 5.63 -1.69 -16.33
CA GLY A 193 6.64 -2.29 -17.20
C GLY A 193 8.04 -2.25 -16.58
N PHE A 194 8.45 -1.10 -16.03
CA PHE A 194 9.73 -0.98 -15.29
C PHE A 194 9.78 -1.89 -14.08
N THR A 195 8.69 -1.99 -13.32
CA THR A 195 8.60 -2.90 -12.17
C THR A 195 8.88 -4.33 -12.59
N VAL A 196 8.24 -4.80 -13.66
CA VAL A 196 8.44 -6.17 -14.18
C VAL A 196 9.87 -6.38 -14.64
N ILE A 197 10.43 -5.46 -15.41
CA ILE A 197 11.81 -5.58 -15.93
C ILE A 197 12.82 -5.61 -14.79
N ILE A 198 12.75 -4.66 -13.87
CA ILE A 198 13.68 -4.57 -12.73
C ILE A 198 13.57 -5.84 -11.89
N LYS A 199 12.36 -6.30 -11.62
CA LYS A 199 12.11 -7.52 -10.86
C LYS A 199 12.74 -8.74 -11.51
N LEU A 200 12.50 -8.97 -12.80
CA LEU A 200 13.06 -10.11 -13.53
C LEU A 200 14.60 -10.11 -13.55
N LEU A 201 15.20 -8.93 -13.60
CA LEU A 201 16.67 -8.79 -13.59
C LEU A 201 17.26 -9.00 -12.18
N TRP A 202 16.60 -8.48 -11.14
CA TRP A 202 17.14 -8.51 -9.77
C TRP A 202 16.73 -9.77 -8.99
N GLN A 203 15.62 -10.41 -9.34
CA GLN A 203 15.12 -11.57 -8.61
C GLN A 203 16.11 -12.74 -8.57
N PRO A 204 16.76 -13.19 -9.68
CA PRO A 204 17.75 -14.25 -9.63
C PRO A 204 18.93 -13.91 -8.70
N MET A 205 19.43 -12.69 -8.77
CA MET A 205 20.52 -12.20 -7.94
C MET A 205 20.13 -12.21 -6.45
N MET A 206 18.95 -11.69 -6.13
CA MET A 206 18.46 -11.65 -4.74
C MET A 206 18.17 -13.07 -4.20
N MET A 207 17.70 -13.98 -5.03
CA MET A 207 17.51 -15.38 -4.66
C MET A 207 18.83 -16.08 -4.34
N TYR A 208 19.88 -15.79 -5.10
CA TYR A 208 21.21 -16.34 -4.82
C TYR A 208 21.75 -15.93 -3.44
N PHE A 209 21.56 -14.65 -3.04
CA PHE A 209 22.06 -14.13 -1.76
C PHE A 209 21.13 -14.36 -0.57
N LEU A 210 19.82 -14.32 -0.78
CA LEU A 210 18.81 -14.27 0.29
C LEU A 210 17.81 -15.45 0.26
N GLY A 211 18.01 -16.40 -0.65
CA GLY A 211 17.15 -17.57 -0.77
C GLY A 211 15.67 -17.21 -0.93
N GLY A 212 14.80 -17.76 -0.07
CA GLY A 212 13.37 -17.56 -0.11
C GLY A 212 12.87 -16.11 0.09
N ALA A 213 13.69 -15.24 0.70
CA ALA A 213 13.35 -13.81 0.82
C ALA A 213 13.71 -12.99 -0.45
N GLY A 214 14.48 -13.58 -1.36
CA GLY A 214 14.95 -12.90 -2.59
C GLY A 214 13.84 -12.25 -3.40
N PRO A 215 12.74 -12.93 -3.74
CA PRO A 215 11.62 -12.36 -4.49
C PRO A 215 10.98 -11.14 -3.83
N LEU A 216 10.86 -11.16 -2.49
CA LEU A 216 10.26 -10.06 -1.73
C LEU A 216 11.14 -8.81 -1.75
N ILE A 217 12.47 -8.99 -1.61
CA ILE A 217 13.41 -7.87 -1.69
C ILE A 217 13.51 -7.34 -3.14
N ALA A 218 13.54 -8.22 -4.14
CA ALA A 218 13.52 -7.80 -5.55
C ALA A 218 12.25 -6.99 -5.87
N SER A 219 11.09 -7.42 -5.37
CA SER A 219 9.83 -6.68 -5.49
C SER A 219 9.88 -5.32 -4.80
N SER A 220 10.48 -5.26 -3.59
CA SER A 220 10.64 -4.01 -2.84
C SER A 220 11.45 -2.98 -3.64
N VAL A 221 12.56 -3.40 -4.22
CA VAL A 221 13.41 -2.55 -5.07
C VAL A 221 12.66 -2.12 -6.33
N ALA A 222 11.97 -3.05 -6.99
CA ALA A 222 11.23 -2.75 -8.21
C ALA A 222 10.09 -1.74 -7.96
N PHE A 223 9.30 -1.92 -6.90
CA PHE A 223 8.26 -0.98 -6.50
C PHE A 223 8.83 0.38 -6.10
N PHE A 224 9.94 0.40 -5.38
CA PHE A 224 10.61 1.65 -4.99
C PHE A 224 11.05 2.46 -6.22
N VAL A 225 11.76 1.84 -7.16
CA VAL A 225 12.23 2.51 -8.38
C VAL A 225 11.06 2.99 -9.25
N ALA A 226 10.03 2.15 -9.43
CA ALA A 226 8.83 2.54 -10.16
C ALA A 226 8.08 3.70 -9.48
N THR A 227 8.02 3.70 -8.15
CA THR A 227 7.44 4.81 -7.38
C THR A 227 8.23 6.10 -7.56
N LEU A 228 9.56 6.06 -7.55
CA LEU A 228 10.41 7.23 -7.84
C LEU A 228 10.17 7.77 -9.25
N TYR A 229 10.01 6.88 -10.24
CA TYR A 229 9.67 7.28 -11.60
C TYR A 229 8.31 8.00 -11.65
N MET A 230 7.27 7.44 -11.05
CA MET A 230 5.94 8.06 -10.98
C MET A 230 5.96 9.37 -10.18
N CYS A 231 6.61 9.41 -9.02
CA CYS A 231 6.77 10.60 -8.20
C CYS A 231 7.40 11.75 -8.99
N ARG A 232 8.49 11.47 -9.74
CA ARG A 232 9.14 12.47 -10.59
C ARG A 232 8.19 13.04 -11.67
N HIS A 233 7.33 12.21 -12.26
CA HIS A 233 6.35 12.66 -13.25
C HIS A 233 5.25 13.50 -12.62
N VAL A 234 4.68 13.06 -11.49
CA VAL A 234 3.68 13.81 -10.74
C VAL A 234 4.23 15.17 -10.29
N LEU A 235 5.48 15.20 -9.80
CA LEU A 235 6.17 16.45 -9.43
C LEU A 235 6.31 17.42 -10.61
N ARG A 236 6.66 16.93 -11.80
CA ARG A 236 6.78 17.76 -13.01
C ARG A 236 5.43 18.34 -13.43
N LEU A 237 4.35 17.56 -13.30
CA LEU A 237 3.00 17.96 -13.73
C LEU A 237 2.36 18.94 -12.74
N THR A 238 2.47 18.67 -11.44
CA THR A 238 1.71 19.39 -10.42
C THR A 238 2.53 20.37 -9.59
N ARG A 239 3.86 20.13 -9.47
CA ARG A 239 4.77 20.88 -8.59
C ARG A 239 4.27 20.91 -7.13
N PHE A 240 3.73 19.78 -6.64
CA PHE A 240 3.36 19.68 -5.22
C PHE A 240 4.59 19.81 -4.31
N ASP A 241 4.37 20.21 -3.07
CA ASP A 241 5.46 20.41 -2.11
C ASP A 241 6.00 19.07 -1.57
N LEU A 242 7.05 18.56 -2.23
CA LEU A 242 7.73 17.34 -1.82
C LEU A 242 8.42 17.49 -0.45
N ASN A 243 8.94 18.68 -0.12
CA ASN A 243 9.63 18.91 1.14
C ASN A 243 8.65 18.80 2.31
N TYR A 244 7.44 19.32 2.14
CA TYR A 244 6.36 19.14 3.11
C TYR A 244 6.04 17.65 3.32
N VAL A 245 5.88 16.89 2.25
CA VAL A 245 5.60 15.45 2.31
C VAL A 245 6.73 14.70 3.00
N LEU A 246 8.00 14.94 2.61
CA LEU A 246 9.16 14.29 3.22
C LEU A 246 9.30 14.62 4.72
N LYS A 247 9.03 15.87 5.12
CA LYS A 247 9.01 16.26 6.53
C LYS A 247 7.96 15.47 7.32
N LYS A 248 6.76 15.25 6.74
CA LYS A 248 5.71 14.43 7.35
C LYS A 248 6.12 12.96 7.44
N PHE A 249 6.71 12.42 6.40
CA PHE A 249 7.27 11.06 6.44
C PHE A 249 8.29 10.91 7.57
N GLY A 250 9.22 11.86 7.70
CA GLY A 250 10.22 11.86 8.79
C GLY A 250 9.59 11.88 10.19
N GLN A 251 8.57 12.71 10.40
CA GLN A 251 7.84 12.76 11.68
C GLN A 251 7.10 11.45 11.98
N VAL A 252 6.47 10.85 10.96
CA VAL A 252 5.80 9.56 11.07
C VAL A 252 6.78 8.43 11.37
N ILE A 253 7.92 8.39 10.68
CA ILE A 253 8.97 7.38 10.91
C ILE A 253 9.48 7.47 12.36
N LEU A 254 9.74 8.68 12.87
CA LEU A 254 10.18 8.87 14.26
C LEU A 254 9.13 8.40 15.28
N ALA A 255 7.85 8.74 15.05
CA ALA A 255 6.75 8.28 15.90
C ALA A 255 6.57 6.74 15.83
N SER A 256 6.71 6.16 14.63
CA SER A 256 6.64 4.72 14.42
C SER A 256 7.81 3.99 15.06
N PHE A 257 9.00 4.59 15.09
CA PHE A 257 10.14 4.01 15.78
C PHE A 257 9.89 3.94 17.30
N ALA A 258 9.37 5.00 17.92
CA ALA A 258 9.03 4.96 19.34
C ALA A 258 7.93 3.93 19.63
N MET A 259 6.91 3.83 18.75
CA MET A 259 5.91 2.77 18.81
C MET A 259 6.54 1.39 18.70
N ALA A 260 7.50 1.21 17.80
CA ALA A 260 8.19 -0.05 17.60
C ALA A 260 8.91 -0.52 18.87
N VAL A 261 9.64 0.39 19.52
CA VAL A 261 10.37 0.08 20.77
C VAL A 261 9.40 -0.34 21.86
N THR A 262 8.33 0.41 22.10
CA THR A 262 7.34 0.08 23.15
C THR A 262 6.62 -1.22 22.87
N SER A 263 6.23 -1.45 21.62
CA SER A 263 5.57 -2.70 21.17
C SER A 263 6.50 -3.90 21.29
N ALA A 264 7.79 -3.77 20.95
CA ALA A 264 8.77 -4.84 21.07
C ALA A 264 9.04 -5.19 22.54
N ILE A 265 9.16 -4.20 23.43
CA ILE A 265 9.30 -4.41 24.87
C ILE A 265 8.06 -5.14 25.43
N THR A 266 6.87 -4.71 25.02
CA THR A 266 5.62 -5.33 25.45
C THR A 266 5.54 -6.80 24.98
N LEU A 267 5.90 -7.08 23.72
CA LEU A 267 5.93 -8.42 23.19
C LEU A 267 6.93 -9.31 23.94
N PHE A 268 8.12 -8.77 24.22
CA PHE A 268 9.14 -9.46 24.99
C PHE A 268 8.64 -9.81 26.41
N ALA A 269 8.04 -8.86 27.11
CA ALA A 269 7.46 -9.08 28.44
C ALA A 269 6.35 -10.15 28.41
N ILE A 270 5.47 -10.12 27.42
CA ILE A 270 4.43 -11.14 27.25
C ILE A 270 5.04 -12.52 27.04
N LYS A 271 6.09 -12.66 26.23
CA LYS A 271 6.77 -13.93 26.00
C LYS A 271 7.38 -14.53 27.26
N GLN A 272 7.84 -13.71 28.22
CA GLN A 272 8.37 -14.17 29.50
C GLN A 272 7.27 -14.71 30.43
N ILE A 273 6.07 -14.14 30.35
CA ILE A 273 4.93 -14.52 31.23
C ILE A 273 4.14 -15.66 30.61
N MET A 274 3.94 -15.62 29.30
CA MET A 274 3.06 -16.53 28.57
C MET A 274 3.71 -17.00 27.26
N PRO A 275 4.17 -18.26 27.17
CA PRO A 275 4.71 -18.79 25.91
C PRO A 275 3.62 -18.78 24.83
N ILE A 276 3.96 -18.24 23.64
CA ILE A 276 3.03 -18.05 22.51
C ILE A 276 2.91 -19.39 21.74
N GLY A 277 2.42 -20.44 22.41
CA GLY A 277 2.30 -21.79 21.84
C GLY A 277 0.89 -22.17 21.32
N GLY A 278 -0.06 -21.24 21.31
CA GLY A 278 -1.43 -21.55 20.89
C GLY A 278 -2.14 -20.33 20.30
N LYS A 279 -3.15 -20.57 19.42
CA LYS A 279 -3.87 -19.51 18.69
C LYS A 279 -4.49 -18.44 19.60
N VAL A 280 -5.10 -18.85 20.72
CA VAL A 280 -5.72 -17.92 21.68
C VAL A 280 -4.67 -17.03 22.34
N ARG A 281 -3.56 -17.60 22.80
CA ARG A 281 -2.47 -16.85 23.43
C ARG A 281 -1.82 -15.88 22.43
N ALA A 282 -1.62 -16.33 21.20
CA ALA A 282 -1.13 -15.51 20.11
C ALA A 282 -2.07 -14.32 19.83
N LEU A 283 -3.38 -14.55 19.80
CA LEU A 283 -4.38 -13.49 19.62
C LEU A 283 -4.36 -12.47 20.76
N ILE A 284 -4.25 -12.93 22.00
CA ILE A 284 -4.13 -12.04 23.17
C ILE A 284 -2.84 -11.20 23.07
N ALA A 285 -1.71 -11.81 22.68
CA ALA A 285 -0.46 -11.10 22.48
C ALA A 285 -0.58 -10.02 21.40
N VAL A 286 -1.17 -10.35 20.24
CA VAL A 286 -1.42 -9.37 19.16
C VAL A 286 -2.31 -8.22 19.66
N ALA A 287 -3.37 -8.51 20.38
CA ALA A 287 -4.30 -7.50 20.89
C ALA A 287 -3.63 -6.55 21.91
N LEU A 288 -2.87 -7.10 22.87
CA LEU A 288 -2.16 -6.29 23.87
C LEU A 288 -1.05 -5.43 23.28
N VAL A 289 -0.19 -6.04 22.43
CA VAL A 289 0.89 -5.31 21.75
C VAL A 289 0.33 -4.27 20.80
N GLY A 290 -0.74 -4.60 20.06
CA GLY A 290 -1.42 -3.68 19.16
C GLY A 290 -2.03 -2.50 19.91
N LEU A 291 -2.67 -2.73 21.05
CA LEU A 291 -3.25 -1.67 21.88
C LEU A 291 -2.19 -0.71 22.43
N VAL A 292 -1.07 -1.25 22.95
CA VAL A 292 0.08 -0.44 23.41
C VAL A 292 0.69 0.34 22.24
N GLY A 293 0.86 -0.29 21.09
CA GLY A 293 1.40 0.36 19.89
C GLY A 293 0.53 1.52 19.42
N VAL A 294 -0.77 1.29 19.27
CA VAL A 294 -1.74 2.33 18.86
C VAL A 294 -1.79 3.46 19.89
N ALA A 295 -1.79 3.15 21.20
CA ALA A 295 -1.77 4.15 22.25
C ALA A 295 -0.50 5.00 22.19
N THR A 296 0.68 4.39 22.10
CA THR A 296 1.96 5.09 22.02
C THR A 296 2.04 5.98 20.78
N TYR A 297 1.71 5.43 19.61
CA TYR A 297 1.71 6.18 18.35
C TYR A 297 0.71 7.35 18.40
N GLY A 298 -0.51 7.07 18.86
CA GLY A 298 -1.56 8.08 19.01
C GLY A 298 -1.16 9.21 19.94
N LEU A 299 -0.60 8.90 21.12
CA LEU A 299 -0.14 9.92 22.07
C LEU A 299 0.98 10.80 21.49
N ILE A 300 1.98 10.21 20.81
CA ILE A 300 3.06 10.96 20.20
C ILE A 300 2.56 11.87 19.09
N THR A 301 1.70 11.35 18.20
CA THR A 301 1.19 12.11 17.07
C THR A 301 0.19 13.20 17.50
N LEU A 302 -0.56 12.99 18.57
CA LEU A 302 -1.41 14.02 19.18
C LEU A 302 -0.56 15.13 19.83
N LYS A 303 0.51 14.77 20.54
CA LYS A 303 1.42 15.74 21.16
C LYS A 303 2.10 16.63 20.11
N ASN A 304 2.52 16.04 18.99
CA ASN A 304 3.21 16.75 17.91
C ASN A 304 2.24 17.41 16.89
N ARG A 305 0.94 17.46 17.16
CA ARG A 305 -0.13 17.97 16.26
C ARG A 305 -0.21 17.30 14.89
N LEU A 306 0.56 16.23 14.67
CA LEU A 306 0.57 15.50 13.41
C LEU A 306 -0.80 14.84 13.13
N ALA A 307 -1.46 14.31 14.17
CA ALA A 307 -2.79 13.76 14.08
C ALA A 307 -3.85 14.80 13.66
N ASP A 308 -3.76 16.03 14.20
CA ASP A 308 -4.68 17.13 13.88
C ASP A 308 -4.57 17.53 12.40
N GLU A 309 -3.34 17.57 11.87
CA GLU A 309 -3.09 17.91 10.47
C GLU A 309 -3.55 16.81 9.49
N MET A 310 -3.37 15.52 9.86
CA MET A 310 -3.66 14.40 8.97
C MET A 310 -5.14 13.97 9.00
N LEU A 311 -5.79 14.02 10.17
CA LEU A 311 -7.15 13.52 10.36
C LEU A 311 -8.19 14.64 10.53
N GLY A 312 -7.74 15.90 10.52
CA GLY A 312 -8.58 17.08 10.53
C GLY A 312 -9.24 17.39 11.89
N ALA A 313 -10.13 18.38 11.89
CA ALA A 313 -10.75 18.95 13.10
C ALA A 313 -11.51 17.97 14.01
N ARG A 314 -11.82 16.77 13.54
CA ARG A 314 -12.53 15.73 14.33
C ARG A 314 -11.75 15.29 15.57
N ILE A 315 -10.42 15.41 15.55
CA ILE A 315 -9.53 15.01 16.65
C ILE A 315 -9.40 16.09 17.72
N GLY A 316 -9.69 17.34 17.43
CA GLY A 316 -9.67 18.42 18.41
C GLY A 316 -10.57 18.17 19.65
N GLY A 317 -11.63 17.34 19.49
CA GLY A 317 -12.47 16.89 20.59
C GLY A 317 -11.79 15.88 21.52
N ILE A 318 -10.98 14.98 20.97
CA ILE A 318 -10.23 13.96 21.73
C ILE A 318 -9.11 14.63 22.53
N ARG A 319 -8.40 15.61 21.93
CA ARG A 319 -7.35 16.38 22.59
C ARG A 319 -7.86 17.19 23.79
N ARG A 320 -9.05 17.80 23.69
CA ARG A 320 -9.71 18.48 24.83
C ARG A 320 -10.02 17.51 25.95
N LYS A 321 -10.48 16.29 25.65
CA LYS A 321 -10.76 15.25 26.67
C LYS A 321 -9.50 14.75 27.36
N LEU A 322 -8.37 14.67 26.64
CA LEU A 322 -7.08 14.24 27.19
C LEU A 322 -6.30 15.37 27.90
N ARG A 323 -6.86 16.58 28.03
CA ARG A 323 -6.20 17.75 28.63
C ARG A 323 -4.80 18.05 28.07
N MET A 324 -4.52 17.67 26.83
CA MET A 324 -3.23 17.97 26.17
C MET A 324 -3.28 19.39 25.60
N LYS A 325 -2.35 20.27 26.06
CA LYS A 325 -2.18 21.62 25.53
C LYS A 325 -1.52 21.63 24.15
#